data_64d8c7ac2d02a9eb419b5f0fd10b601e
#
_entry.id   64d8c7ac2d02a9eb419b5f0fd10b601e
#
_cell.length_a   1.000
_cell.length_b   1.000
_cell.length_c   1.000
_cell.angle_alpha   90.00
_cell.angle_beta   90.00
_cell.angle_gamma   90.00
#
_symmetry.space_group_name_H-M   'P 1'
#
loop_
_entity.id
_entity.type
_entity.pdbx_description
1 polymer ?
#
loop_
_entity_poly.entity_id
_entity_poly.type
_entity_poly.pdbx_seq_one_letter_code
_entity_poly.pdbx_strand_id
1 'polypeptide(L)'
;MGNGFEEALQWVKSDLPPQIEKKYHCETRDIFQARLDAMVGVLLASAKITEGDIYILSAIAGEIGNNSFDHNLGNWSDVVGIFFDYELNENKLTIVLADRGQGVMATLKRVKPEIKNEEEALYVAFNEKISGRAPEPRGNGLKFVKENIKNMSKHLLFMSGEAKAQLNENMEISRTEKIHGCLAVIAN
;
A
#
# COMPACT_ATOMS: atom_id res chain seq x y z
N MET A 1 -13.31 9.25 -7.13
CA MET A 1 -12.09 8.43 -7.13
C MET A 1 -11.92 7.90 -8.55
N GLY A 2 -10.70 7.73 -9.02
CA GLY A 2 -10.44 7.30 -10.39
C GLY A 2 -10.78 5.83 -10.63
N ASN A 3 -10.81 5.44 -11.91
CA ASN A 3 -11.15 4.07 -12.34
C ASN A 3 -10.25 3.00 -11.68
N GLY A 4 -8.96 3.33 -11.48
CA GLY A 4 -7.98 2.41 -10.87
C GLY A 4 -8.31 1.99 -9.44
N PHE A 5 -8.92 2.87 -8.62
CA PHE A 5 -9.34 2.49 -7.27
C PHE A 5 -10.45 1.44 -7.29
N GLU A 6 -11.50 1.65 -8.10
CA GLU A 6 -12.62 0.72 -8.18
C GLU A 6 -12.18 -0.66 -8.70
N GLU A 7 -11.29 -0.68 -9.71
CA GLU A 7 -10.74 -1.92 -10.22
C GLU A 7 -9.86 -2.65 -9.19
N ALA A 8 -8.99 -1.92 -8.48
CA ALA A 8 -8.19 -2.50 -7.41
C ALA A 8 -9.05 -3.04 -6.26
N LEU A 9 -10.09 -2.29 -5.86
CA LEU A 9 -11.00 -2.70 -4.80
C LEU A 9 -11.79 -3.95 -5.20
N GLN A 10 -12.31 -3.99 -6.42
CA GLN A 10 -12.99 -5.18 -6.95
C GLN A 10 -12.03 -6.38 -7.00
N TRP A 11 -10.80 -6.18 -7.43
CA TRP A 11 -9.79 -7.22 -7.52
C TRP A 11 -9.47 -7.85 -6.15
N VAL A 12 -9.29 -7.04 -5.10
CA VAL A 12 -8.99 -7.56 -3.76
C VAL A 12 -10.22 -8.08 -3.01
N LYS A 13 -11.44 -7.70 -3.40
CA LYS A 13 -12.69 -8.21 -2.81
C LYS A 13 -13.15 -9.53 -3.41
N SER A 14 -12.78 -9.83 -4.63
CA SER A 14 -13.26 -11.01 -5.34
C SER A 14 -12.70 -12.30 -4.75
N ASP A 15 -13.56 -13.29 -4.49
CA ASP A 15 -13.12 -14.63 -4.05
C ASP A 15 -12.32 -15.37 -5.13
N LEU A 16 -12.72 -15.19 -6.40
CA LEU A 16 -11.94 -15.63 -7.54
C LEU A 16 -11.19 -14.44 -8.12
N PRO A 17 -9.85 -14.50 -8.28
CA PRO A 17 -9.11 -13.36 -8.78
C PRO A 17 -9.57 -13.02 -10.20
N PRO A 18 -10.19 -11.86 -10.44
CA PRO A 18 -10.47 -11.41 -11.79
C PRO A 18 -9.15 -11.17 -12.52
N GLN A 19 -9.19 -11.25 -13.85
CA GLN A 19 -8.00 -10.89 -14.63
C GLN A 19 -7.65 -9.44 -14.38
N ILE A 20 -6.42 -9.22 -13.94
CA ILE A 20 -5.87 -7.88 -13.81
C ILE A 20 -5.32 -7.43 -15.17
N GLU A 21 -5.70 -6.23 -15.62
CA GLU A 21 -5.15 -5.68 -16.86
C GLU A 21 -3.64 -5.46 -16.74
N LYS A 22 -2.90 -5.79 -17.80
CA LYS A 22 -1.43 -5.65 -17.84
C LYS A 22 -0.94 -4.24 -17.48
N LYS A 23 -1.72 -3.20 -17.77
CA LYS A 23 -1.36 -1.82 -17.45
C LYS A 23 -1.27 -1.57 -15.94
N TYR A 24 -1.96 -2.33 -15.11
CA TYR A 24 -1.96 -2.23 -13.65
C TYR A 24 -1.06 -3.25 -12.98
N HIS A 25 -0.83 -4.40 -13.62
CA HIS A 25 -0.15 -5.53 -13.00
C HIS A 25 1.37 -5.37 -13.01
N CYS A 26 1.96 -5.35 -11.85
CA CYS A 26 3.39 -5.47 -11.62
C CYS A 26 3.69 -6.86 -11.06
N GLU A 27 3.98 -7.80 -11.94
CA GLU A 27 4.22 -9.21 -11.59
C GLU A 27 5.51 -9.38 -10.76
N THR A 28 6.49 -8.51 -10.99
CA THR A 28 7.77 -8.51 -10.29
C THR A 28 8.09 -7.14 -9.69
N ARG A 29 9.00 -7.14 -8.70
CA ARG A 29 9.51 -5.90 -8.10
C ARG A 29 10.15 -4.97 -9.13
N ASP A 30 10.88 -5.52 -10.08
CA ASP A 30 11.56 -4.72 -11.11
C ASP A 30 10.56 -4.00 -12.01
N ILE A 31 9.44 -4.67 -12.38
CA ILE A 31 8.35 -4.05 -13.13
C ILE A 31 7.70 -2.94 -12.30
N PHE A 32 7.47 -3.17 -11.02
CA PHE A 32 6.93 -2.15 -10.11
C PHE A 32 7.87 -0.95 -10.02
N GLN A 33 9.17 -1.17 -9.78
CA GLN A 33 10.15 -0.07 -9.69
C GLN A 33 10.21 0.73 -10.99
N ALA A 34 10.25 0.07 -12.14
CA ALA A 34 10.27 0.75 -13.43
C ALA A 34 9.02 1.64 -13.64
N ARG A 35 7.84 1.18 -13.21
CA ARG A 35 6.62 1.99 -13.30
C ARG A 35 6.58 3.13 -12.29
N LEU A 36 7.11 2.92 -11.10
CA LEU A 36 7.24 3.97 -10.08
C LEU A 36 8.18 5.08 -10.60
N ASP A 37 9.30 4.72 -11.21
CA ASP A 37 10.24 5.67 -11.81
C ASP A 37 9.60 6.42 -12.99
N ALA A 38 8.82 5.72 -13.82
CA ALA A 38 8.05 6.34 -14.91
C ALA A 38 7.01 7.34 -14.37
N MET A 39 6.31 7.01 -13.28
CA MET A 39 5.40 7.94 -12.60
C MET A 39 6.14 9.21 -12.16
N VAL A 40 7.30 9.07 -11.51
CA VAL A 40 8.13 10.21 -11.10
C VAL A 40 8.46 11.10 -12.29
N GLY A 41 8.91 10.52 -13.40
CA GLY A 41 9.22 11.27 -14.64
C GLY A 41 8.02 12.05 -15.18
N VAL A 42 6.83 11.43 -15.21
CA VAL A 42 5.58 12.08 -15.65
C VAL A 42 5.19 13.22 -14.72
N LEU A 43 5.28 13.01 -13.41
CA LEU A 43 4.93 14.03 -12.41
C LEU A 43 5.87 15.23 -12.46
N LEU A 44 7.18 15.01 -12.57
CA LEU A 44 8.18 16.07 -12.74
C LEU A 44 7.92 16.89 -14.01
N ALA A 45 7.64 16.21 -15.13
CA ALA A 45 7.35 16.88 -16.41
C ALA A 45 6.05 17.69 -16.36
N SER A 46 5.07 17.30 -15.52
CA SER A 46 3.79 18.01 -15.39
C SER A 46 3.91 19.37 -14.71
N ALA A 47 4.91 19.55 -13.85
CA ALA A 47 5.13 20.74 -13.02
C ALA A 47 3.92 21.12 -12.13
N LYS A 48 3.03 20.16 -11.84
CA LYS A 48 1.80 20.39 -11.06
C LYS A 48 1.96 20.12 -9.57
N ILE A 49 3.00 19.40 -9.20
CA ILE A 49 3.33 19.00 -7.82
C ILE A 49 4.80 19.40 -7.59
N THR A 50 5.15 19.80 -6.37
CA THR A 50 6.54 20.16 -6.07
C THR A 50 7.46 18.94 -6.20
N GLU A 51 8.68 19.14 -6.62
CA GLU A 51 9.67 18.07 -6.78
C GLU A 51 9.87 17.28 -5.46
N GLY A 52 9.95 18.00 -4.32
CA GLY A 52 10.07 17.38 -3.01
C GLY A 52 8.89 16.47 -2.67
N ASP A 53 7.65 16.92 -2.94
CA ASP A 53 6.46 16.10 -2.74
C ASP A 53 6.45 14.86 -3.64
N ILE A 54 6.87 14.99 -4.89
CA ILE A 54 6.95 13.87 -5.83
C ILE A 54 7.86 12.77 -5.29
N TYR A 55 9.06 13.13 -4.83
CA TYR A 55 10.01 12.14 -4.29
C TYR A 55 9.51 11.50 -2.99
N ILE A 56 8.87 12.27 -2.10
CA ILE A 56 8.31 11.71 -0.86
C ILE A 56 7.14 10.77 -1.17
N LEU A 57 6.22 11.15 -2.07
CA LEU A 57 5.10 10.30 -2.50
C LEU A 57 5.58 9.01 -3.19
N SER A 58 6.63 9.12 -4.02
CA SER A 58 7.28 7.95 -4.61
C SER A 58 7.90 7.04 -3.55
N ALA A 59 8.57 7.61 -2.54
CA ALA A 59 9.14 6.82 -1.43
C ALA A 59 8.05 6.12 -0.61
N ILE A 60 6.91 6.80 -0.34
CA ILE A 60 5.75 6.21 0.33
C ILE A 60 5.19 5.03 -0.49
N ALA A 61 4.93 5.25 -1.79
CA ALA A 61 4.42 4.21 -2.69
C ALA A 61 5.42 3.04 -2.81
N GLY A 62 6.71 3.36 -2.92
CA GLY A 62 7.81 2.39 -2.95
C GLY A 62 7.85 1.52 -1.69
N GLU A 63 7.71 2.12 -0.51
CA GLU A 63 7.68 1.39 0.76
C GLU A 63 6.48 0.43 0.83
N ILE A 64 5.28 0.89 0.47
CA ILE A 64 4.07 0.06 0.49
C ILE A 64 4.19 -1.09 -0.53
N GLY A 65 4.58 -0.79 -1.77
CA GLY A 65 4.68 -1.81 -2.82
C GLY A 65 5.79 -2.83 -2.55
N ASN A 66 6.95 -2.39 -2.06
CA ASN A 66 8.03 -3.31 -1.70
C ASN A 66 7.64 -4.21 -0.53
N ASN A 67 6.88 -3.71 0.44
CA ASN A 67 6.36 -4.54 1.55
C ASN A 67 5.48 -5.68 1.02
N SER A 68 4.66 -5.44 0.00
CA SER A 68 3.86 -6.50 -0.63
C SER A 68 4.74 -7.63 -1.19
N PHE A 69 5.81 -7.30 -1.93
CA PHE A 69 6.73 -8.33 -2.44
C PHE A 69 7.49 -9.03 -1.32
N ASP A 70 7.97 -8.27 -0.35
CA ASP A 70 8.81 -8.80 0.73
C ASP A 70 8.08 -9.74 1.67
N HIS A 71 6.83 -9.42 2.00
CA HIS A 71 6.05 -10.22 2.95
C HIS A 71 5.32 -11.39 2.28
N ASN A 72 5.07 -11.30 0.98
CA ASN A 72 4.35 -12.36 0.26
C ASN A 72 5.27 -13.32 -0.53
N LEU A 73 6.59 -13.15 -0.47
CA LEU A 73 7.53 -14.07 -1.13
C LEU A 73 7.31 -15.52 -0.67
N GLY A 74 6.87 -16.38 -1.59
CA GLY A 74 6.49 -17.77 -1.28
C GLY A 74 5.14 -17.94 -0.56
N ASN A 75 4.38 -16.84 -0.34
CA ASN A 75 3.10 -16.85 0.38
C ASN A 75 1.99 -16.09 -0.36
N TRP A 76 2.11 -15.93 -1.68
CA TRP A 76 1.03 -15.43 -2.50
C TRP A 76 -0.15 -16.42 -2.47
N SER A 77 -1.36 -15.91 -2.23
CA SER A 77 -2.54 -16.77 -2.10
C SER A 77 -2.99 -17.32 -3.46
N ASP A 78 -2.94 -16.48 -4.51
CA ASP A 78 -3.42 -16.84 -5.85
C ASP A 78 -2.67 -16.09 -6.96
N VAL A 79 -2.62 -14.77 -6.95
CA VAL A 79 -1.95 -13.95 -7.97
C VAL A 79 -0.65 -13.37 -7.43
N VAL A 80 0.44 -13.65 -8.12
CA VAL A 80 1.76 -13.07 -7.81
C VAL A 80 1.83 -11.63 -8.30
N GLY A 81 2.43 -10.75 -7.51
CA GLY A 81 2.62 -9.36 -7.87
C GLY A 81 1.54 -8.41 -7.32
N ILE A 82 1.63 -7.18 -7.73
CA ILE A 82 0.77 -6.12 -7.20
C ILE A 82 0.04 -5.37 -8.30
N PHE A 83 -1.12 -4.83 -7.96
CA PHE A 83 -1.79 -3.76 -8.69
C PHE A 83 -1.09 -2.45 -8.38
N PHE A 84 -0.75 -1.68 -9.41
CA PHE A 84 -0.22 -0.33 -9.28
C PHE A 84 -0.82 0.59 -10.33
N ASP A 85 -1.39 1.70 -9.89
CA ASP A 85 -1.91 2.74 -10.76
C ASP A 85 -1.73 4.11 -10.12
N TYR A 86 -1.71 5.14 -10.94
CA TYR A 86 -1.75 6.54 -10.49
C TYR A 86 -2.50 7.41 -11.48
N GLU A 87 -3.15 8.42 -10.96
CA GLU A 87 -3.91 9.40 -11.73
C GLU A 87 -3.59 10.81 -11.24
N LEU A 88 -3.27 11.71 -12.18
CA LEU A 88 -3.07 13.12 -11.90
C LEU A 88 -4.15 13.95 -12.60
N ASN A 89 -5.17 14.36 -11.85
CA ASN A 89 -6.26 15.21 -12.31
C ASN A 89 -6.06 16.62 -11.78
N GLU A 90 -5.85 17.58 -12.66
CA GLU A 90 -5.46 18.95 -12.29
C GLU A 90 -4.21 18.93 -11.40
N ASN A 91 -4.35 19.21 -10.10
CA ASN A 91 -3.28 19.17 -9.08
C ASN A 91 -3.50 18.05 -8.05
N LYS A 92 -4.47 17.14 -8.29
CA LYS A 92 -4.79 16.04 -7.38
C LYS A 92 -4.17 14.76 -7.91
N LEU A 93 -3.21 14.24 -7.16
CA LEU A 93 -2.60 12.94 -7.40
C LEU A 93 -3.31 11.89 -6.55
N THR A 94 -3.68 10.80 -7.18
CA THR A 94 -4.12 9.57 -6.51
C THR A 94 -3.16 8.45 -6.91
N ILE A 95 -2.61 7.72 -5.95
CA ILE A 95 -1.80 6.52 -6.19
C ILE A 95 -2.51 5.35 -5.54
N VAL A 96 -2.66 4.26 -6.28
CA VAL A 96 -3.34 3.04 -5.83
C VAL A 96 -2.37 1.87 -5.90
N LEU A 97 -2.24 1.15 -4.79
CA LEU A 97 -1.47 -0.09 -4.70
C LEU A 97 -2.35 -1.16 -4.07
N ALA A 98 -2.29 -2.38 -4.59
CA ALA A 98 -2.96 -3.51 -3.94
C ALA A 98 -2.20 -4.82 -4.19
N ASP A 99 -2.37 -5.76 -3.28
CA ASP A 99 -1.89 -7.14 -3.42
C ASP A 99 -2.96 -8.13 -2.95
N ARG A 100 -2.84 -9.37 -3.40
CA ARG A 100 -3.67 -10.49 -2.95
C ARG A 100 -2.83 -11.49 -2.15
N GLY A 101 -1.98 -10.96 -1.28
CA GLY A 101 -1.13 -11.74 -0.40
C GLY A 101 -1.82 -12.14 0.90
N GLN A 102 -0.99 -12.44 1.91
CA GLN A 102 -1.47 -12.94 3.20
C GLN A 102 -2.03 -11.85 4.14
N GLY A 103 -1.83 -10.57 3.84
CA GLY A 103 -2.23 -9.44 4.67
C GLY A 103 -1.31 -9.18 5.88
N VAL A 104 -1.58 -8.07 6.57
CA VAL A 104 -0.74 -7.56 7.66
C VAL A 104 -0.77 -8.47 8.88
N MET A 105 -1.96 -8.93 9.28
CA MET A 105 -2.10 -9.75 10.50
C MET A 105 -1.32 -11.07 10.41
N ALA A 106 -1.43 -11.77 9.28
CA ALA A 106 -0.71 -13.03 9.09
C ALA A 106 0.81 -12.84 9.11
N THR A 107 1.29 -11.72 8.55
CA THR A 107 2.71 -11.36 8.60
C THR A 107 3.17 -11.07 10.02
N LEU A 108 2.44 -10.25 10.76
CA LEU A 108 2.85 -9.83 12.11
C LEU A 108 2.71 -10.93 13.16
N LYS A 109 1.73 -11.81 13.04
CA LYS A 109 1.56 -12.94 13.97
C LYS A 109 2.78 -13.87 14.06
N ARG A 110 3.64 -13.89 13.05
CA ARG A 110 4.89 -14.67 13.08
C ARG A 110 5.88 -14.15 14.13
N VAL A 111 5.85 -12.85 14.42
CA VAL A 111 6.77 -12.19 15.36
C VAL A 111 6.08 -11.63 16.59
N LYS A 112 4.75 -11.51 16.56
CA LYS A 112 3.88 -11.03 17.64
C LYS A 112 2.60 -11.86 17.69
N PRO A 113 2.65 -13.12 18.20
CA PRO A 113 1.53 -14.08 18.17
C PRO A 113 0.30 -13.61 18.95
N GLU A 114 0.47 -12.71 19.91
CA GLU A 114 -0.58 -12.15 20.76
C GLU A 114 -1.56 -11.22 20.07
N ILE A 115 -1.30 -10.77 18.83
CA ILE A 115 -2.23 -9.94 18.04
C ILE A 115 -3.57 -10.67 17.88
N LYS A 116 -4.65 -10.01 18.29
CA LYS A 116 -5.98 -10.62 18.41
C LYS A 116 -6.83 -10.48 17.15
N ASN A 117 -6.72 -9.35 16.46
CA ASN A 117 -7.57 -9.00 15.31
C ASN A 117 -6.82 -8.13 14.30
N GLU A 118 -7.46 -7.88 13.15
CA GLU A 118 -6.87 -7.10 12.05
C GLU A 118 -6.69 -5.62 12.42
N GLU A 119 -7.57 -5.04 13.25
CA GLU A 119 -7.44 -3.66 13.71
C GLU A 119 -6.20 -3.46 14.58
N GLU A 120 -5.93 -4.40 15.49
CA GLU A 120 -4.72 -4.41 16.32
C GLU A 120 -3.47 -4.60 15.44
N ALA A 121 -3.56 -5.46 14.42
CA ALA A 121 -2.46 -5.66 13.48
C ALA A 121 -2.11 -4.37 12.73
N LEU A 122 -3.10 -3.63 12.24
CA LEU A 122 -2.87 -2.34 11.61
C LEU A 122 -2.31 -1.31 12.60
N TYR A 123 -2.84 -1.26 13.81
CA TYR A 123 -2.31 -0.38 14.85
C TYR A 123 -0.82 -0.64 15.11
N VAL A 124 -0.46 -1.89 15.29
CA VAL A 124 0.93 -2.33 15.51
C VAL A 124 1.81 -1.96 14.31
N ALA A 125 1.36 -2.25 13.08
CA ALA A 125 2.10 -1.98 11.86
C ALA A 125 2.46 -0.50 11.67
N PHE A 126 1.55 0.40 12.03
CA PHE A 126 1.73 1.85 11.87
C PHE A 126 2.39 2.53 13.08
N ASN A 127 2.44 1.90 14.26
CA ASN A 127 2.89 2.55 15.49
C ASN A 127 4.10 1.91 16.15
N GLU A 128 4.29 0.59 15.99
CA GLU A 128 5.39 -0.12 16.63
C GLU A 128 6.57 -0.35 15.67
N LYS A 129 7.76 -0.49 16.24
CA LYS A 129 8.95 -0.89 15.46
C LYS A 129 9.02 -2.41 15.42
N ILE A 130 8.32 -3.01 14.46
CA ILE A 130 8.30 -4.46 14.28
C ILE A 130 8.61 -4.79 12.82
N SER A 131 9.50 -5.76 12.62
CA SER A 131 9.76 -6.34 11.30
C SER A 131 9.27 -7.78 11.29
N GLY A 132 8.39 -8.11 10.36
CA GLY A 132 8.02 -9.51 10.06
C GLY A 132 9.18 -10.35 9.50
N ARG A 133 10.38 -9.77 9.41
CA ARG A 133 11.61 -10.39 8.89
C ARG A 133 12.70 -10.49 9.96
N ALA A 134 12.36 -10.77 11.22
CA ALA A 134 13.40 -11.01 12.21
C ALA A 134 14.44 -12.01 11.65
N PRO A 135 15.79 -11.76 11.79
CA PRO A 135 16.43 -10.76 12.66
C PRO A 135 16.79 -9.41 11.98
N GLU A 136 16.25 -9.07 10.81
CA GLU A 136 16.59 -7.80 10.16
C GLU A 136 16.12 -6.58 10.96
N PRO A 137 16.98 -5.56 11.19
CA PRO A 137 16.63 -4.37 11.98
C PRO A 137 15.68 -3.39 11.24
N ARG A 138 15.06 -3.79 10.14
CA ARG A 138 14.06 -3.02 9.39
C ARG A 138 12.69 -3.24 10.03
N GLY A 139 11.89 -2.24 10.16
CA GLY A 139 10.56 -2.32 10.81
C GLY A 139 9.94 -0.95 11.01
N ASN A 140 10.36 0.02 10.18
CA ASN A 140 9.87 1.38 10.26
C ASN A 140 9.07 1.82 9.01
N GLY A 141 8.83 0.92 8.06
CA GLY A 141 8.26 1.27 6.76
C GLY A 141 6.90 1.96 6.86
N LEU A 142 5.93 1.32 7.49
CA LEU A 142 4.60 1.94 7.65
C LEU A 142 4.60 3.10 8.66
N LYS A 143 5.55 3.17 9.60
CA LYS A 143 5.75 4.37 10.42
C LYS A 143 6.25 5.53 9.58
N PHE A 144 7.23 5.30 8.70
CA PHE A 144 7.70 6.30 7.74
C PHE A 144 6.54 6.79 6.86
N VAL A 145 5.71 5.88 6.34
CA VAL A 145 4.51 6.22 5.58
C VAL A 145 3.59 7.13 6.40
N LYS A 146 3.24 6.74 7.63
CA LYS A 146 2.37 7.51 8.52
C LYS A 146 2.89 8.93 8.79
N GLU A 147 4.17 9.04 9.13
CA GLU A 147 4.81 10.33 9.44
C GLU A 147 4.79 11.27 8.24
N ASN A 148 5.11 10.76 7.05
CA ASN A 148 5.16 11.58 5.84
C ASN A 148 3.77 11.96 5.34
N ILE A 149 2.78 11.06 5.38
CA ILE A 149 1.38 11.40 5.04
C ILE A 149 0.89 12.55 5.92
N LYS A 150 1.15 12.50 7.22
CA LYS A 150 0.79 13.57 8.16
C LYS A 150 1.53 14.89 7.85
N ASN A 151 2.85 14.83 7.67
CA ASN A 151 3.68 16.01 7.42
C ASN A 151 3.32 16.72 6.11
N MET A 152 2.88 15.98 5.11
CA MET A 152 2.45 16.50 3.81
C MET A 152 0.98 16.91 3.79
N SER A 153 0.22 16.73 4.87
CA SER A 153 -1.24 16.94 4.93
C SER A 153 -1.98 16.18 3.80
N LYS A 154 -1.54 14.96 3.52
CA LYS A 154 -2.15 14.06 2.55
C LYS A 154 -3.08 13.05 3.23
N HIS A 155 -3.76 12.27 2.43
CA HIS A 155 -4.64 11.21 2.89
C HIS A 155 -4.11 9.85 2.48
N LEU A 156 -4.16 8.88 3.39
CA LEU A 156 -3.95 7.47 3.08
C LEU A 156 -5.12 6.65 3.60
N LEU A 157 -5.74 5.90 2.71
CA LEU A 157 -6.57 4.75 3.06
C LEU A 157 -5.70 3.49 2.92
N PHE A 158 -5.56 2.72 3.99
CA PHE A 158 -4.87 1.43 3.97
C PHE A 158 -5.79 0.35 4.52
N MET A 159 -6.02 -0.69 3.73
CA MET A 159 -6.90 -1.81 4.09
C MET A 159 -6.10 -3.10 4.13
N SER A 160 -6.41 -4.00 5.06
CA SER A 160 -5.88 -5.37 5.13
C SER A 160 -6.86 -6.26 5.88
N GLY A 161 -7.18 -7.43 5.31
CA GLY A 161 -8.17 -8.32 5.90
C GLY A 161 -9.52 -7.64 6.11
N GLU A 162 -10.01 -7.60 7.35
CA GLU A 162 -11.29 -6.98 7.73
C GLU A 162 -11.10 -5.60 8.40
N ALA A 163 -9.94 -4.99 8.28
CA ALA A 163 -9.66 -3.69 8.88
C ALA A 163 -9.16 -2.66 7.86
N LYS A 164 -9.42 -1.39 8.17
CA LYS A 164 -8.89 -0.23 7.46
C LYS A 164 -8.31 0.80 8.41
N ALA A 165 -7.22 1.43 8.00
CA ALA A 165 -6.65 2.62 8.61
C ALA A 165 -6.85 3.81 7.66
N GLN A 166 -7.39 4.90 8.18
CA GLN A 166 -7.53 6.17 7.47
C GLN A 166 -6.60 7.17 8.16
N LEU A 167 -5.64 7.68 7.40
CA LEU A 167 -4.65 8.64 7.88
C LEU A 167 -4.86 9.97 7.18
N ASN A 168 -4.90 11.01 7.99
CA ASN A 168 -4.79 12.41 7.62
C ASN A 168 -3.98 13.10 8.73
N GLU A 169 -4.53 14.09 9.43
CA GLU A 169 -3.94 14.65 10.66
C GLU A 169 -3.89 13.62 11.79
N ASN A 170 -4.91 12.77 11.88
CA ASN A 170 -5.03 11.68 12.83
C ASN A 170 -5.15 10.35 12.10
N MET A 171 -4.88 9.26 12.82
CA MET A 171 -5.08 7.92 12.31
C MET A 171 -6.31 7.30 12.98
N GLU A 172 -7.27 6.91 12.16
CA GLU A 172 -8.46 6.16 12.59
C GLU A 172 -8.40 4.74 12.04
N ILE A 173 -8.63 3.76 12.91
CA ILE A 173 -8.69 2.35 12.52
C ILE A 173 -10.10 1.84 12.79
N SER A 174 -10.68 1.13 11.84
CA SER A 174 -12.02 0.58 11.95
C SER A 174 -12.17 -0.69 11.12
N ARG A 175 -13.24 -1.43 11.39
CA ARG A 175 -13.61 -2.59 10.57
C ARG A 175 -14.09 -2.18 9.19
N THR A 176 -13.90 -3.08 8.25
CA THR A 176 -14.38 -2.97 6.88
C THR A 176 -14.80 -4.33 6.35
N GLU A 177 -15.36 -4.37 5.16
CA GLU A 177 -15.56 -5.63 4.45
C GLU A 177 -14.21 -6.29 4.17
N LYS A 178 -14.20 -7.61 4.22
CA LYS A 178 -13.00 -8.41 4.00
C LYS A 178 -12.44 -8.21 2.60
N ILE A 179 -11.13 -8.05 2.55
CA ILE A 179 -10.35 -8.08 1.31
C ILE A 179 -9.26 -9.15 1.38
N HIS A 180 -8.80 -9.60 0.23
CA HIS A 180 -7.58 -10.40 0.13
C HIS A 180 -6.35 -9.47 0.11
N GLY A 181 -5.32 -9.80 0.91
CA GLY A 181 -4.07 -9.03 0.95
C GLY A 181 -4.22 -7.63 1.51
N CYS A 182 -3.70 -6.65 0.78
CA CYS A 182 -3.71 -5.24 1.16
C CYS A 182 -4.16 -4.34 0.00
N LEU A 183 -4.76 -3.19 0.34
CA LEU A 183 -5.07 -2.10 -0.58
C LEU A 183 -4.65 -0.78 0.06
N ALA A 184 -3.90 0.04 -0.66
CA ALA A 184 -3.50 1.38 -0.25
C ALA A 184 -3.91 2.41 -1.30
N VAL A 185 -4.48 3.53 -0.85
CA VAL A 185 -4.79 4.69 -1.68
C VAL A 185 -4.20 5.93 -1.04
N ILE A 186 -3.26 6.57 -1.74
CA ILE A 186 -2.65 7.83 -1.35
C ILE A 186 -3.30 8.93 -2.19
N ALA A 187 -3.81 9.98 -1.55
CA ALA A 187 -4.48 11.07 -2.22
C ALA A 187 -4.14 12.43 -1.60
N ASN A 188 -4.29 13.48 -2.45
CA ASN A 188 -4.23 14.87 -1.99
C ASN A 188 -5.49 15.28 -1.29
#